data_70ad5602cd8d6242b7af6a6ddcf1260b
#
_entry.id   70ad5602cd8d6242b7af6a6ddcf1260b
#
_cell.length_a   1.000
_cell.length_b   1.000
_cell.length_c   1.000
_cell.angle_alpha   90.00
_cell.angle_beta   90.00
_cell.angle_gamma   90.00
#
_symmetry.space_group_name_H-M   'P 1'
#
loop_
_entity.id
_entity.type
_entity.pdbx_description
1 polymer ?
#
loop_
_entity_poly.entity_id
_entity_poly.type
_entity_poly.pdbx_seq_one_letter_code
_entity_poly.pdbx_strand_id
1 'polypeptide(L)'
;MRTWAEINVRPWLGIAILMTLVVGGLTIYRWSEARQERWLVEQGTPTPAKVVQIGLARERQAPRDESQRVVLRYVGPDGRTIDSMGMLPRRPGGLVALEEQMTVRIDPKNPMQWTERTEPPLILAEMLVPLLLVPIALLCIAAALWQRHRVVSALRNGQRTTGRVVSMKQSSLAPMSKHLSVTVDGPDRRIRHCYWPTRHGSIEKGDAVDLIAGSNGIVLPSKSYPMA
;
A
#
# COMPACT_ATOMS: atom_id res chain seq x y z
N MET A 1 17.18 25.91 2.71
CA MET A 1 18.07 24.82 2.23
C MET A 1 17.48 23.49 2.66
N ARG A 2 17.18 22.58 1.72
CA ARG A 2 16.67 21.24 2.06
C ARG A 2 17.85 20.37 2.48
N THR A 3 17.88 19.97 3.72
CA THR A 3 18.97 19.15 4.27
C THR A 3 18.92 17.74 3.70
N TRP A 4 20.05 17.10 3.54
CA TRP A 4 20.18 15.72 3.04
C TRP A 4 19.43 14.69 3.90
N ALA A 5 19.21 15.00 5.17
CA ALA A 5 18.33 14.27 6.06
C ALA A 5 16.92 14.10 5.48
N GLU A 6 16.43 15.12 4.75
CA GLU A 6 15.14 15.04 4.07
C GLU A 6 15.13 14.06 2.90
N ILE A 7 16.27 13.86 2.23
CA ILE A 7 16.35 12.99 1.06
C ILE A 7 16.41 11.51 1.46
N ASN A 8 17.11 11.17 2.53
CA ASN A 8 17.18 9.78 3.00
C ASN A 8 15.93 9.32 3.74
N VAL A 9 15.16 10.25 4.31
CA VAL A 9 13.88 9.94 4.97
C VAL A 9 12.73 9.95 3.97
N ARG A 10 12.84 10.71 2.86
CA ARG A 10 11.79 10.85 1.85
C ARG A 10 11.26 9.54 1.29
N PRO A 11 12.10 8.56 0.85
CA PRO A 11 11.54 7.33 0.32
C PRO A 11 10.69 6.58 1.36
N TRP A 12 11.13 6.53 2.60
CA TRP A 12 10.38 5.88 3.68
C TRP A 12 9.09 6.64 4.04
N LEU A 13 9.17 7.96 4.07
CA LEU A 13 8.01 8.81 4.27
C LEU A 13 7.01 8.67 3.12
N GLY A 14 7.51 8.64 1.88
CA GLY A 14 6.68 8.41 0.69
C GLY A 14 5.98 7.06 0.72
N ILE A 15 6.68 5.99 1.08
CA ILE A 15 6.11 4.65 1.27
C ILE A 15 5.07 4.65 2.40
N ALA A 16 5.37 5.28 3.53
CA ALA A 16 4.44 5.36 4.67
C ALA A 16 3.15 6.11 4.29
N ILE A 17 3.25 7.23 3.59
CA ILE A 17 2.10 8.00 3.09
C ILE A 17 1.29 7.16 2.11
N LEU A 18 1.95 6.54 1.13
CA LEU A 18 1.29 5.70 0.14
C LEU A 18 0.55 4.53 0.80
N MET A 19 1.21 3.82 1.72
CA MET A 19 0.59 2.73 2.48
C MET A 19 -0.62 3.21 3.30
N THR A 20 -0.51 4.36 3.94
CA THR A 20 -1.63 4.93 4.71
C THR A 20 -2.81 5.27 3.81
N LEU A 21 -2.56 5.85 2.62
CA LEU A 21 -3.61 6.15 1.64
C LEU A 21 -4.26 4.87 1.09
N VAL A 22 -3.46 3.86 0.78
CA VAL A 22 -3.98 2.57 0.29
C VAL A 22 -4.81 1.88 1.36
N VAL A 23 -4.31 1.77 2.59
CA VAL A 23 -5.04 1.15 3.70
C VAL A 23 -6.32 1.94 4.01
N GLY A 24 -6.23 3.27 4.09
CA GLY A 24 -7.40 4.13 4.32
C GLY A 24 -8.44 4.01 3.22
N GLY A 25 -8.01 4.05 1.96
CA GLY A 25 -8.89 3.88 0.80
C GLY A 25 -9.58 2.52 0.77
N LEU A 26 -8.84 1.43 1.00
CA LEU A 26 -9.40 0.08 1.09
C LEU A 26 -10.40 -0.05 2.25
N THR A 27 -10.08 0.54 3.40
CA THR A 27 -10.97 0.50 4.57
C THR A 27 -12.28 1.21 4.28
N ILE A 28 -12.22 2.43 3.72
CA ILE A 28 -13.41 3.20 3.36
C ILE A 28 -14.23 2.46 2.30
N TYR A 29 -13.57 1.92 1.27
CA TYR A 29 -14.23 1.18 0.20
C TYR A 29 -14.97 -0.05 0.75
N ARG A 30 -14.29 -0.93 1.50
CA ARG A 30 -14.88 -2.13 2.08
C ARG A 30 -15.99 -1.83 3.07
N TRP A 31 -15.82 -0.78 3.87
CA TRP A 31 -16.86 -0.36 4.80
C TRP A 31 -18.12 0.15 4.09
N SER A 32 -17.95 0.94 3.02
CA SER A 32 -19.08 1.43 2.23
C SER A 32 -19.84 0.28 1.55
N GLU A 33 -19.09 -0.69 0.99
CA GLU A 33 -19.64 -1.89 0.35
C GLU A 33 -20.41 -2.75 1.35
N ALA A 34 -19.81 -3.08 2.50
CA ALA A 34 -20.47 -3.86 3.55
C ALA A 34 -21.71 -3.16 4.13
N ARG A 35 -21.66 -1.83 4.30
CA ARG A 35 -22.79 -1.04 4.75
C ARG A 35 -23.93 -1.05 3.73
N GLN A 36 -23.59 -0.95 2.45
CA GLN A 36 -24.57 -1.00 1.37
C GLN A 36 -25.21 -2.39 1.27
N GLU A 37 -24.44 -3.47 1.31
CA GLU A 37 -24.99 -4.83 1.32
C GLU A 37 -25.89 -5.06 2.53
N ARG A 38 -25.47 -4.62 3.72
CA ARG A 38 -26.29 -4.71 4.92
C ARG A 38 -27.62 -3.97 4.76
N TRP A 39 -27.55 -2.76 4.21
CA TRP A 39 -28.78 -1.99 3.94
C TRP A 39 -29.72 -2.71 2.95
N LEU A 40 -29.17 -3.31 1.88
CA LEU A 40 -29.92 -4.09 0.91
C LEU A 40 -30.59 -5.32 1.57
N VAL A 41 -29.89 -6.00 2.47
CA VAL A 41 -30.46 -7.14 3.20
C VAL A 41 -31.57 -6.72 4.16
N GLU A 42 -31.42 -5.59 4.85
CA GLU A 42 -32.38 -5.12 5.85
C GLU A 42 -33.58 -4.37 5.24
N GLN A 43 -33.33 -3.55 4.21
CA GLN A 43 -34.30 -2.59 3.66
C GLN A 43 -34.65 -2.82 2.18
N GLY A 44 -33.87 -3.66 1.48
CA GLY A 44 -34.12 -3.93 0.06
C GLY A 44 -35.40 -4.66 -0.19
N THR A 45 -36.06 -4.36 -1.32
CA THR A 45 -37.32 -4.98 -1.74
C THR A 45 -37.01 -6.36 -2.34
N PRO A 46 -37.60 -7.45 -1.82
CA PRO A 46 -37.43 -8.77 -2.40
C PRO A 46 -38.12 -8.82 -3.77
N THR A 47 -37.36 -9.22 -4.78
CA THR A 47 -37.81 -9.20 -6.18
C THR A 47 -37.42 -10.51 -6.85
N PRO A 48 -38.32 -11.19 -7.56
CA PRO A 48 -38.00 -12.35 -8.35
C PRO A 48 -37.15 -11.93 -9.54
N ALA A 49 -36.02 -12.60 -9.71
CA ALA A 49 -35.06 -12.36 -10.79
C ALA A 49 -34.77 -13.66 -11.53
N LYS A 50 -34.40 -13.54 -12.82
CA LYS A 50 -34.07 -14.64 -13.70
C LYS A 50 -32.65 -14.45 -14.25
N VAL A 51 -31.85 -15.49 -14.26
CA VAL A 51 -30.52 -15.46 -14.86
C VAL A 51 -30.66 -15.50 -16.39
N VAL A 52 -30.34 -14.41 -17.06
CA VAL A 52 -30.45 -14.32 -18.52
C VAL A 52 -29.13 -14.48 -19.25
N GLN A 53 -28.03 -14.28 -18.55
CA GLN A 53 -26.70 -14.48 -19.11
C GLN A 53 -25.71 -14.88 -18.03
N ILE A 54 -24.82 -15.79 -18.39
CA ILE A 54 -23.70 -16.20 -17.56
C ILE A 54 -22.43 -15.75 -18.27
N GLY A 55 -21.63 -14.92 -17.61
CA GLY A 55 -20.33 -14.51 -18.13
C GLY A 55 -19.38 -15.69 -18.07
N LEU A 56 -18.81 -16.05 -19.22
CA LEU A 56 -17.69 -16.97 -19.26
C LEU A 56 -16.53 -16.31 -18.50
N ALA A 57 -16.26 -16.78 -17.28
CA ALA A 57 -14.97 -16.51 -16.67
C ALA A 57 -13.92 -17.03 -17.66
N ARG A 58 -13.01 -16.17 -18.14
CA ARG A 58 -11.86 -16.64 -18.91
C ARG A 58 -11.16 -17.67 -18.03
N GLU A 59 -11.19 -18.93 -18.45
CA GLU A 59 -10.68 -20.12 -17.74
C GLU A 59 -9.23 -19.98 -17.22
N ARG A 60 -8.51 -18.94 -17.64
CA ARG A 60 -7.11 -18.70 -17.28
C ARG A 60 -6.89 -17.78 -16.06
N GLN A 61 -7.95 -17.18 -15.49
CA GLN A 61 -7.81 -16.20 -14.39
C GLN A 61 -8.90 -16.30 -13.30
N ALA A 62 -9.66 -17.39 -13.24
CA ALA A 62 -10.53 -17.60 -12.10
C ALA A 62 -9.66 -17.87 -10.86
N PRO A 63 -9.56 -16.94 -9.89
CA PRO A 63 -9.08 -17.29 -8.56
C PRO A 63 -9.99 -18.42 -8.04
N ARG A 64 -9.45 -19.29 -7.21
CA ARG A 64 -10.17 -20.41 -6.58
C ARG A 64 -11.43 -20.01 -5.77
N ASP A 65 -11.68 -18.74 -5.59
CA ASP A 65 -12.94 -18.18 -5.05
C ASP A 65 -13.91 -17.93 -6.20
N GLU A 66 -14.62 -18.92 -6.46
CA GLU A 66 -15.56 -19.29 -7.50
C GLU A 66 -16.85 -18.45 -7.46
N SER A 67 -16.71 -17.14 -7.65
CA SER A 67 -17.87 -16.28 -7.94
C SER A 67 -18.15 -16.27 -9.43
N GLN A 68 -19.40 -16.39 -9.79
CA GLN A 68 -19.88 -16.43 -11.18
C GLN A 68 -20.44 -15.07 -11.56
N ARG A 69 -19.97 -14.52 -12.68
CA ARG A 69 -20.54 -13.29 -13.23
C ARG A 69 -21.83 -13.63 -13.94
N VAL A 70 -22.91 -12.94 -13.58
CA VAL A 70 -24.23 -13.17 -14.16
C VAL A 70 -24.90 -11.87 -14.54
N VAL A 71 -25.84 -11.94 -15.48
CA VAL A 71 -26.81 -10.87 -15.74
C VAL A 71 -28.17 -11.38 -15.26
N LEU A 72 -28.76 -10.64 -14.34
CA LEU A 72 -30.09 -10.91 -13.83
C LEU A 72 -31.10 -9.99 -14.48
N ARG A 73 -32.24 -10.57 -14.86
CA ARG A 73 -33.39 -9.84 -15.35
C ARG A 73 -34.50 -9.86 -14.31
N TYR A 74 -35.03 -8.72 -13.97
CA TYR A 74 -36.15 -8.55 -13.03
C TYR A 74 -36.99 -7.31 -13.37
N VAL A 75 -38.14 -7.19 -12.73
CA VAL A 75 -39.01 -6.03 -12.89
C VAL A 75 -38.73 -5.05 -11.75
N GLY A 76 -38.34 -3.83 -12.11
CA GLY A 76 -38.09 -2.75 -11.14
C GLY A 76 -39.37 -2.21 -10.50
N PRO A 77 -39.24 -1.33 -9.50
CA PRO A 77 -40.40 -0.74 -8.80
C PRO A 77 -41.30 0.11 -9.72
N ASP A 78 -40.75 0.60 -10.81
CA ASP A 78 -41.41 1.37 -11.86
C ASP A 78 -42.09 0.50 -12.94
N GLY A 79 -42.11 -0.83 -12.75
CA GLY A 79 -42.67 -1.80 -13.70
C GLY A 79 -41.80 -2.07 -14.93
N ARG A 80 -40.62 -1.48 -15.05
CA ARG A 80 -39.68 -1.71 -16.16
C ARG A 80 -38.86 -2.94 -15.94
N THR A 81 -38.58 -3.67 -17.02
CA THR A 81 -37.62 -4.78 -16.99
C THR A 81 -36.18 -4.22 -16.95
N ILE A 82 -35.40 -4.69 -16.01
CA ILE A 82 -34.03 -4.27 -15.78
C ILE A 82 -33.12 -5.48 -15.95
N ASP A 83 -32.05 -5.32 -16.73
CA ASP A 83 -30.96 -6.26 -16.83
C ASP A 83 -29.78 -5.70 -16.04
N SER A 84 -29.41 -6.36 -14.95
CA SER A 84 -28.32 -5.93 -14.09
C SER A 84 -27.23 -6.99 -13.98
N MET A 85 -25.97 -6.55 -14.12
CA MET A 85 -24.80 -7.43 -14.00
C MET A 85 -24.30 -7.44 -12.57
N GLY A 86 -23.94 -8.63 -12.09
CA GLY A 86 -23.34 -8.81 -10.77
C GLY A 86 -22.54 -10.09 -10.66
N MET A 87 -22.04 -10.31 -9.46
CA MET A 87 -21.28 -11.50 -9.11
C MET A 87 -22.09 -12.31 -8.09
N LEU A 88 -22.33 -13.57 -8.39
CA LEU A 88 -22.94 -14.51 -7.47
C LEU A 88 -21.86 -15.40 -6.85
N PRO A 89 -21.83 -15.57 -5.52
CA PRO A 89 -20.95 -16.53 -4.89
C PRO A 89 -21.34 -17.96 -5.30
N ARG A 90 -20.38 -18.86 -5.30
CA ARG A 90 -20.69 -20.28 -5.49
C ARG A 90 -21.59 -20.78 -4.37
N ARG A 91 -22.64 -21.44 -4.76
CA ARG A 91 -23.57 -22.10 -3.82
C ARG A 91 -23.11 -23.52 -3.52
N PRO A 92 -23.55 -24.13 -2.41
CA PRO A 92 -23.27 -25.52 -2.09
C PRO A 92 -23.68 -26.52 -3.20
N GLY A 93 -24.67 -26.14 -4.04
CA GLY A 93 -25.14 -26.94 -5.17
C GLY A 93 -24.39 -26.74 -6.50
N GLY A 94 -23.38 -25.89 -6.54
CA GLY A 94 -22.61 -25.59 -7.76
C GLY A 94 -22.82 -24.19 -8.31
N LEU A 95 -22.55 -24.03 -9.62
CA LEU A 95 -22.75 -22.77 -10.35
C LEU A 95 -24.23 -22.59 -10.67
N VAL A 96 -24.67 -21.34 -10.73
CA VAL A 96 -26.04 -20.96 -11.11
C VAL A 96 -26.25 -21.28 -12.60
N ALA A 97 -27.40 -21.85 -12.93
CA ALA A 97 -27.76 -22.21 -14.30
C ALA A 97 -28.41 -21.03 -15.05
N LEU A 98 -28.29 -21.07 -16.38
CA LEU A 98 -29.06 -20.17 -17.24
C LEU A 98 -30.56 -20.43 -17.04
N GLU A 99 -31.39 -19.37 -17.06
CA GLU A 99 -32.84 -19.42 -16.85
C GLU A 99 -33.25 -19.74 -15.39
N GLU A 100 -32.31 -19.92 -14.47
CA GLU A 100 -32.59 -20.14 -13.06
C GLU A 100 -33.31 -18.93 -12.46
N GLN A 101 -34.35 -19.19 -11.70
CA GLN A 101 -35.09 -18.16 -10.96
C GLN A 101 -34.60 -18.09 -9.52
N MET A 102 -34.41 -16.87 -9.06
CA MET A 102 -33.96 -16.59 -7.70
C MET A 102 -34.63 -15.33 -7.15
N THR A 103 -34.68 -15.20 -5.85
CA THR A 103 -35.11 -13.95 -5.22
C THR A 103 -33.91 -13.12 -4.85
N VAL A 104 -33.86 -11.87 -5.32
CA VAL A 104 -32.84 -10.89 -4.96
C VAL A 104 -33.45 -9.71 -4.23
N ARG A 105 -32.69 -9.02 -3.42
CA ARG A 105 -33.12 -7.77 -2.79
C ARG A 105 -32.54 -6.60 -3.57
N ILE A 106 -33.41 -5.70 -4.02
CA ILE A 106 -33.02 -4.54 -4.82
C ILE A 106 -33.19 -3.24 -4.04
N ASP A 107 -32.37 -2.24 -4.35
CA ASP A 107 -32.60 -0.87 -3.87
C ASP A 107 -33.69 -0.21 -4.70
N PRO A 108 -34.83 0.18 -4.12
CA PRO A 108 -35.88 0.83 -4.85
C PRO A 108 -35.48 2.19 -5.44
N LYS A 109 -34.46 2.85 -4.87
CA LYS A 109 -33.91 4.14 -5.39
C LYS A 109 -32.87 3.94 -6.48
N ASN A 110 -32.15 2.83 -6.43
CA ASN A 110 -31.14 2.46 -7.41
C ASN A 110 -31.29 0.98 -7.80
N PRO A 111 -32.25 0.65 -8.67
CA PRO A 111 -32.58 -0.74 -8.98
C PRO A 111 -31.42 -1.56 -9.58
N MET A 112 -30.37 -0.92 -10.05
CA MET A 112 -29.17 -1.64 -10.53
C MET A 112 -28.35 -2.29 -9.39
N GLN A 113 -28.61 -1.91 -8.15
CA GLN A 113 -27.98 -2.47 -6.97
C GLN A 113 -28.85 -3.55 -6.36
N TRP A 114 -28.30 -4.74 -6.24
CA TRP A 114 -29.02 -5.89 -5.71
C TRP A 114 -28.07 -6.82 -4.92
N THR A 115 -28.63 -7.64 -4.07
CA THR A 115 -27.96 -8.72 -3.37
C THR A 115 -28.83 -9.96 -3.31
N GLU A 116 -28.22 -11.15 -3.37
CA GLU A 116 -28.92 -12.41 -3.09
C GLU A 116 -28.80 -12.83 -1.63
N ARG A 117 -27.95 -12.14 -0.86
CA ARG A 117 -27.71 -12.49 0.55
C ARG A 117 -28.97 -12.31 1.36
N THR A 118 -29.26 -13.30 2.19
CA THR A 118 -30.36 -13.27 3.17
C THR A 118 -29.89 -12.77 4.52
N GLU A 119 -28.61 -12.89 4.81
CA GLU A 119 -27.99 -12.47 6.06
C GLU A 119 -27.02 -11.29 5.82
N PRO A 120 -27.03 -10.30 6.72
CA PRO A 120 -26.12 -9.18 6.59
C PRO A 120 -24.67 -9.61 6.76
N PRO A 121 -23.74 -9.05 5.98
CA PRO A 121 -22.33 -9.37 6.10
C PRO A 121 -21.79 -8.97 7.48
N LEU A 122 -20.91 -9.80 8.02
CA LEU A 122 -20.16 -9.47 9.22
C LEU A 122 -19.12 -8.39 8.87
N ILE A 123 -19.42 -7.15 9.22
CA ILE A 123 -18.55 -5.99 8.96
C ILE A 123 -17.11 -6.26 9.42
N LEU A 124 -16.94 -6.96 10.54
CA LEU A 124 -15.63 -7.30 11.09
C LEU A 124 -14.82 -8.22 10.16
N ALA A 125 -15.46 -9.16 9.49
CA ALA A 125 -14.80 -10.07 8.54
C ALA A 125 -14.33 -9.31 7.29
N GLU A 126 -15.16 -8.39 6.78
CA GLU A 126 -14.82 -7.55 5.63
C GLU A 126 -13.69 -6.56 5.93
N MET A 127 -13.55 -6.15 7.21
CA MET A 127 -12.47 -5.27 7.67
C MET A 127 -11.17 -6.00 8.01
N LEU A 128 -11.15 -7.32 8.02
CA LEU A 128 -9.97 -8.09 8.46
C LEU A 128 -8.73 -7.76 7.61
N VAL A 129 -8.87 -7.70 6.29
CA VAL A 129 -7.76 -7.42 5.37
C VAL A 129 -7.17 -6.02 5.60
N PRO A 130 -7.95 -4.92 5.56
CA PRO A 130 -7.39 -3.60 5.87
C PRO A 130 -6.83 -3.52 7.29
N LEU A 131 -7.44 -4.18 8.28
CA LEU A 131 -6.96 -4.19 9.66
C LEU A 131 -5.57 -4.84 9.79
N LEU A 132 -5.29 -5.91 9.03
CA LEU A 132 -3.98 -6.56 9.00
C LEU A 132 -2.89 -5.68 8.36
N LEU A 133 -3.25 -4.72 7.52
CA LEU A 133 -2.31 -3.79 6.89
C LEU A 133 -1.93 -2.60 7.80
N VAL A 134 -2.75 -2.28 8.80
CA VAL A 134 -2.48 -1.17 9.73
C VAL A 134 -1.14 -1.31 10.45
N PRO A 135 -0.79 -2.46 11.08
CA PRO A 135 0.50 -2.60 11.76
C PRO A 135 1.68 -2.44 10.81
N ILE A 136 1.56 -2.86 9.56
CA ILE A 136 2.62 -2.67 8.54
C ILE A 136 2.82 -1.18 8.26
N ALA A 137 1.73 -0.43 8.08
CA ALA A 137 1.80 1.02 7.88
C ALA A 137 2.43 1.73 9.10
N LEU A 138 2.06 1.34 10.31
CA LEU A 138 2.62 1.88 11.55
C LEU A 138 4.12 1.56 11.68
N LEU A 139 4.56 0.37 11.32
CA LEU A 139 5.98 0.00 11.29
C LEU A 139 6.77 0.85 10.28
N CYS A 140 6.22 1.11 9.09
CA CYS A 140 6.85 2.00 8.11
C CYS A 140 7.00 3.44 8.63
N ILE A 141 5.98 3.96 9.30
CA ILE A 141 6.01 5.29 9.93
C ILE A 141 7.08 5.32 11.05
N ALA A 142 7.08 4.32 11.92
CA ALA A 142 8.04 4.21 13.02
C ALA A 142 9.48 4.13 12.50
N ALA A 143 9.73 3.33 11.45
CA ALA A 143 11.03 3.23 10.80
C ALA A 143 11.47 4.57 10.20
N ALA A 144 10.56 5.31 9.54
CA ALA A 144 10.85 6.63 8.99
C ALA A 144 11.20 7.66 10.08
N LEU A 145 10.45 7.67 11.17
CA LEU A 145 10.70 8.55 12.33
C LEU A 145 12.01 8.20 13.03
N TRP A 146 12.28 6.92 13.24
CA TRP A 146 13.53 6.45 13.84
C TRP A 146 14.74 6.82 13.00
N GLN A 147 14.68 6.64 11.68
CA GLN A 147 15.76 7.02 10.77
C GLN A 147 15.98 8.53 10.78
N ARG A 148 14.89 9.33 10.76
CA ARG A 148 14.97 10.79 10.90
C ARG A 148 15.68 11.18 12.21
N HIS A 149 15.26 10.60 13.32
CA HIS A 149 15.86 10.88 14.63
C HIS A 149 17.36 10.57 14.64
N ARG A 150 17.76 9.42 14.10
CA ARG A 150 19.18 9.03 14.00
C ARG A 150 20.01 10.02 13.20
N VAL A 151 19.48 10.49 12.06
CA VAL A 151 20.19 11.45 11.20
C VAL A 151 20.28 12.81 11.89
N VAL A 152 19.20 13.30 12.49
CA VAL A 152 19.23 14.58 13.23
C VAL A 152 20.18 14.51 14.42
N SER A 153 20.19 13.41 15.15
CA SER A 153 21.14 13.20 16.25
C SER A 153 22.60 13.20 15.77
N ALA A 154 22.89 12.56 14.64
CA ALA A 154 24.24 12.58 14.05
C ALA A 154 24.66 14.01 13.62
N LEU A 155 23.72 14.81 13.11
CA LEU A 155 24.01 16.20 12.73
C LEU A 155 24.24 17.11 13.94
N ARG A 156 23.51 16.91 15.04
CA ARG A 156 23.64 17.74 16.24
C ARG A 156 24.89 17.41 17.07
N ASN A 157 25.18 16.13 17.21
CA ASN A 157 26.18 15.62 18.16
C ASN A 157 27.36 14.90 17.46
N GLY A 158 27.39 14.89 16.12
CA GLY A 158 28.42 14.19 15.36
C GLY A 158 29.71 14.99 15.30
N GLN A 159 30.80 14.26 15.29
CA GLN A 159 32.14 14.84 15.13
C GLN A 159 32.56 14.85 13.67
N ARG A 160 33.21 15.90 13.23
CA ARG A 160 33.85 15.94 11.91
C ARG A 160 35.05 15.00 11.92
N THR A 161 35.13 14.18 10.92
CA THR A 161 36.20 13.21 10.74
C THR A 161 36.47 13.01 9.26
N THR A 162 37.66 12.52 8.94
CA THR A 162 37.98 12.10 7.59
C THR A 162 37.84 10.59 7.46
N GLY A 163 37.44 10.15 6.29
CA GLY A 163 37.32 8.73 6.00
C GLY A 163 37.84 8.45 4.60
N ARG A 164 38.30 7.22 4.37
CA ARG A 164 38.79 6.77 3.08
C ARG A 164 37.78 5.83 2.40
N VAL A 165 37.49 6.07 1.12
CA VAL A 165 36.54 5.27 0.36
C VAL A 165 37.13 3.89 0.07
N VAL A 166 36.49 2.84 0.55
CA VAL A 166 36.85 1.43 0.34
C VAL A 166 36.17 0.84 -0.87
N SER A 167 34.85 1.09 -1.00
CA SER A 167 34.09 0.59 -2.13
C SER A 167 32.90 1.53 -2.44
N MET A 168 32.42 1.44 -3.67
CA MET A 168 31.27 2.21 -4.17
C MET A 168 30.29 1.29 -4.88
N LYS A 169 29.03 1.52 -4.66
CA LYS A 169 27.94 0.89 -5.43
C LYS A 169 26.92 1.95 -5.79
N GLN A 170 26.38 1.87 -7.00
CA GLN A 170 25.26 2.72 -7.37
C GLN A 170 24.04 2.32 -6.57
N SER A 171 23.34 3.29 -5.99
CA SER A 171 22.15 3.01 -5.21
C SER A 171 20.99 2.66 -6.15
N SER A 172 20.41 1.47 -5.98
CA SER A 172 19.19 1.06 -6.71
C SER A 172 17.95 1.88 -6.29
N LEU A 173 17.94 2.37 -5.05
CA LEU A 173 16.83 3.14 -4.47
C LEU A 173 16.94 4.65 -4.71
N ALA A 174 18.11 5.13 -5.09
CA ALA A 174 18.37 6.55 -5.35
C ALA A 174 19.38 6.68 -6.49
N PRO A 175 18.94 6.68 -7.76
CA PRO A 175 19.83 6.68 -8.93
C PRO A 175 20.77 7.91 -8.99
N MET A 176 20.41 9.00 -8.28
CA MET A 176 21.23 10.21 -8.16
C MET A 176 22.20 10.17 -6.95
N SER A 177 22.44 9.01 -6.35
CA SER A 177 23.38 8.86 -5.25
C SER A 177 24.16 7.56 -5.37
N LYS A 178 25.40 7.59 -4.87
CA LYS A 178 26.26 6.41 -4.75
C LYS A 178 26.27 5.96 -3.29
N HIS A 179 26.21 4.67 -3.07
CA HIS A 179 26.42 4.08 -1.75
C HIS A 179 27.92 3.86 -1.55
N LEU A 180 28.50 4.55 -0.60
CA LEU A 180 29.91 4.44 -0.26
C LEU A 180 30.08 3.60 0.99
N SER A 181 31.08 2.70 0.94
CA SER A 181 31.68 2.11 2.13
C SER A 181 32.97 2.87 2.43
N VAL A 182 33.03 3.48 3.59
CA VAL A 182 34.18 4.30 4.00
C VAL A 182 34.78 3.75 5.28
N THR A 183 36.12 3.76 5.37
CA THR A 183 36.83 3.54 6.62
C THR A 183 37.00 4.89 7.28
N VAL A 184 36.46 5.08 8.46
CA VAL A 184 36.58 6.32 9.22
C VAL A 184 37.93 6.30 9.97
N ASP A 185 38.67 7.41 9.89
CA ASP A 185 39.88 7.57 10.63
C ASP A 185 39.57 7.64 12.14
N GLY A 186 40.16 6.72 12.90
CA GLY A 186 39.96 6.59 14.32
C GLY A 186 40.50 5.27 14.84
N PRO A 187 40.48 5.04 16.19
CA PRO A 187 41.08 3.86 16.79
C PRO A 187 40.42 2.55 16.32
N ASP A 188 39.15 2.59 15.96
CA ASP A 188 38.37 1.39 15.60
C ASP A 188 38.43 1.01 14.11
N ARG A 189 38.88 1.88 13.22
CA ARG A 189 38.96 1.68 11.75
C ARG A 189 37.79 0.91 11.15
N ARG A 190 36.58 1.11 11.66
CA ARG A 190 35.42 0.36 11.22
C ARG A 190 34.93 0.86 9.87
N ILE A 191 34.52 -0.08 9.01
CA ILE A 191 33.82 0.26 7.76
C ILE A 191 32.44 0.79 8.10
N ARG A 192 32.13 1.98 7.60
CA ARG A 192 30.83 2.63 7.73
C ARG A 192 30.24 2.85 6.35
N HIS A 193 28.93 2.97 6.29
CA HIS A 193 28.21 3.17 5.04
C HIS A 193 27.59 4.55 5.02
N CYS A 194 27.78 5.27 3.93
CA CYS A 194 27.12 6.56 3.70
C CYS A 194 26.62 6.69 2.26
N TYR A 195 25.65 7.57 2.06
CA TYR A 195 25.16 7.92 0.73
C TYR A 195 25.85 9.18 0.25
N TRP A 196 26.47 9.10 -0.94
CA TRP A 196 27.14 10.22 -1.59
C TRP A 196 26.30 10.73 -2.75
N PRO A 197 25.84 11.99 -2.73
CA PRO A 197 25.11 12.58 -3.85
C PRO A 197 26.03 12.79 -5.04
N THR A 198 25.55 12.47 -6.24
CA THR A 198 26.30 12.69 -7.48
C THR A 198 26.64 14.17 -7.70
N ARG A 199 25.83 15.09 -7.15
CA ARG A 199 26.08 16.54 -7.21
C ARG A 199 27.35 17.00 -6.48
N HIS A 200 27.96 16.18 -5.65
CA HIS A 200 29.20 16.50 -4.93
C HIS A 200 30.47 16.13 -5.71
N GLY A 201 30.30 15.76 -6.96
CA GLY A 201 31.37 15.40 -7.88
C GLY A 201 31.64 13.90 -7.93
N SER A 202 32.52 13.52 -8.84
CA SER A 202 33.04 12.16 -8.93
C SER A 202 33.89 11.87 -7.71
N ILE A 203 33.76 10.66 -7.21
CA ILE A 203 34.56 10.13 -6.11
C ILE A 203 35.04 8.74 -6.53
N GLU A 204 36.26 8.41 -6.16
CA GLU A 204 36.90 7.15 -6.52
C GLU A 204 37.30 6.35 -5.27
N LYS A 205 37.63 5.08 -5.49
CA LYS A 205 38.15 4.24 -4.43
C LYS A 205 39.50 4.75 -3.98
N GLY A 206 39.66 4.93 -2.69
CA GLY A 206 40.92 5.48 -2.09
C GLY A 206 40.83 6.97 -1.75
N ASP A 207 39.84 7.70 -2.29
CA ASP A 207 39.70 9.12 -2.00
C ASP A 207 39.41 9.38 -0.53
N ALA A 208 39.96 10.48 -0.03
CA ALA A 208 39.64 11.00 1.28
C ALA A 208 38.37 11.82 1.23
N VAL A 209 37.46 11.60 2.18
CA VAL A 209 36.18 12.29 2.27
C VAL A 209 35.97 12.83 3.66
N ASP A 210 35.47 14.07 3.73
CA ASP A 210 35.07 14.68 4.99
C ASP A 210 33.68 14.23 5.39
N LEU A 211 33.55 13.75 6.61
CA LEU A 211 32.36 13.10 7.12
C LEU A 211 31.96 13.71 8.48
N ILE A 212 30.69 13.56 8.81
CA ILE A 212 30.16 13.77 10.15
C ILE A 212 29.81 12.39 10.71
N ALA A 213 30.54 11.94 11.73
CA ALA A 213 30.33 10.66 12.38
C ALA A 213 29.50 10.86 13.65
N GLY A 214 28.31 10.28 13.68
CA GLY A 214 27.45 10.25 14.85
C GLY A 214 27.79 9.08 15.77
N SER A 215 27.58 9.25 17.07
CA SER A 215 27.74 8.20 18.09
C SER A 215 26.87 6.96 17.83
N ASN A 216 25.76 7.16 17.11
CA ASN A 216 24.82 6.10 16.70
C ASN A 216 25.28 5.29 15.46
N GLY A 217 26.53 5.47 15.02
CA GLY A 217 27.13 4.76 13.90
C GLY A 217 26.76 5.28 12.51
N ILE A 218 25.97 6.33 12.41
CA ILE A 218 25.67 7.01 11.14
C ILE A 218 26.84 7.89 10.75
N VAL A 219 27.18 7.86 9.44
CA VAL A 219 28.18 8.72 8.83
C VAL A 219 27.53 9.49 7.69
N LEU A 220 27.72 10.80 7.68
CA LEU A 220 27.14 11.71 6.69
C LEU A 220 28.23 12.50 5.99
N PRO A 221 28.14 12.77 4.66
CA PRO A 221 29.11 13.63 3.96
C PRO A 221 29.04 15.06 4.49
N SER A 222 30.14 15.63 4.96
CA SER A 222 30.15 16.98 5.55
C SER A 222 29.78 18.08 4.55
N LYS A 223 30.14 17.93 3.27
CA LYS A 223 29.74 18.83 2.18
C LYS A 223 28.22 18.98 1.99
N SER A 224 27.43 17.99 2.44
CA SER A 224 25.97 18.03 2.38
C SER A 224 25.36 18.91 3.47
N TYR A 225 26.11 19.23 4.49
CA TYR A 225 25.65 19.93 5.70
C TYR A 225 26.66 21.01 6.09
N PRO A 226 26.69 22.15 5.37
CA PRO A 226 27.45 23.30 5.84
C PRO A 226 26.88 23.70 7.19
N MET A 227 27.68 23.57 8.25
CA MET A 227 27.31 24.08 9.54
C MET A 227 27.25 25.61 9.46
N ALA A 228 26.18 26.20 9.93
CA ALA A 228 26.07 27.63 10.19
C ALA A 228 27.05 28.03 11.31
#